data_42ff66f7fbbc8e0d002ccf86d8d66c5b
#
_entry.id   42ff66f7fbbc8e0d002ccf86d8d66c5b
#
_cell.length_a   1.000
_cell.length_b   1.000
_cell.length_c   1.000
_cell.angle_alpha   90.00
_cell.angle_beta   90.00
_cell.angle_gamma   90.00
#
_symmetry.space_group_name_H-M   'P 1'
#
loop_
_entity.id
_entity.type
_entity.pdbx_description
1 polymer ?
#
loop_
_entity_poly.entity_id
_entity_poly.type
_entity_poly.pdbx_seq_one_letter_code
_entity_poly.pdbx_strand_id
1 'polypeptide(L)'
;MININSFNEIIKKYNFFLFDQWGVLHNGHKKFNDAERCLIKLRELKKKVILISNSSRPTKFSISNLTKIGFKKSLYDYCITSGQITLNNIQKDIYSKYGDQCYPIKLSSEKIKYFDLKTSKKIENANFAMIADLPNNLSIIDFANTLDKLLKHKLPLLCSNPDYLVYDNEKLSMCGGTVAQLYEDMGGVVYG
;
A
#
# COMPACT_ATOMS: atom_id res chain seq x y z
N MET A 1 24.15 2.91 -15.74
CA MET A 1 23.82 2.16 -14.53
C MET A 1 25.10 2.04 -13.71
N ILE A 2 25.10 2.43 -12.41
CA ILE A 2 26.30 2.32 -11.57
C ILE A 2 26.25 0.97 -10.89
N ASN A 3 27.20 0.10 -11.18
CA ASN A 3 27.35 -1.15 -10.46
C ASN A 3 27.97 -0.90 -9.09
N ILE A 4 27.36 -1.43 -8.05
CA ILE A 4 27.76 -1.25 -6.66
C ILE A 4 28.22 -2.63 -6.16
N ASN A 5 29.47 -2.72 -5.76
CA ASN A 5 30.04 -3.96 -5.23
C ASN A 5 29.76 -4.13 -3.74
N SER A 6 29.46 -3.04 -3.05
CA SER A 6 29.23 -3.05 -1.61
C SER A 6 28.36 -1.88 -1.16
N PHE A 7 27.50 -2.10 -0.18
CA PHE A 7 26.68 -1.05 0.43
C PHE A 7 27.55 0.06 1.08
N ASN A 8 28.78 -0.25 1.48
CA ASN A 8 29.72 0.72 2.04
C ASN A 8 30.08 1.84 1.05
N GLU A 9 30.01 1.59 -0.25
CA GLU A 9 30.26 2.62 -1.27
C GLU A 9 29.16 3.67 -1.30
N ILE A 10 27.91 3.24 -1.05
CA ILE A 10 26.73 4.12 -1.05
C ILE A 10 26.66 4.92 0.26
N ILE A 11 26.94 4.30 1.40
CA ILE A 11 26.87 4.95 2.73
C ILE A 11 27.69 6.24 2.77
N LYS A 12 28.86 6.25 2.12
CA LYS A 12 29.72 7.43 2.09
C LYS A 12 29.16 8.59 1.26
N LYS A 13 28.35 8.27 0.23
CA LYS A 13 27.84 9.25 -0.76
C LYS A 13 26.53 9.90 -0.34
N TYR A 14 25.69 9.21 0.42
CA TYR A 14 24.32 9.65 0.72
C TYR A 14 24.11 9.83 2.22
N ASN A 15 23.22 10.72 2.58
CA ASN A 15 22.80 10.99 3.96
C ASN A 15 21.38 10.50 4.26
N PHE A 16 20.56 10.25 3.21
CA PHE A 16 19.18 9.80 3.29
C PHE A 16 19.07 8.46 2.57
N PHE A 17 18.42 7.50 3.23
CA PHE A 17 18.21 6.16 2.72
C PHE A 17 16.72 5.81 2.81
N LEU A 18 16.14 5.42 1.67
CA LEU A 18 14.78 4.92 1.59
C LEU A 18 14.83 3.41 1.44
N PHE A 19 14.10 2.70 2.29
CA PHE A 19 14.00 1.25 2.24
C PHE A 19 12.55 0.84 2.06
N ASP A 20 12.33 -0.05 1.10
CA ASP A 20 11.09 -0.83 1.07
C ASP A 20 11.07 -1.81 2.25
N GLN A 21 9.88 -2.30 2.61
CA GLN A 21 9.69 -3.18 3.75
C GLN A 21 9.62 -4.65 3.35
N TRP A 22 8.62 -5.00 2.53
CA TRP A 22 8.40 -6.40 2.15
C TRP A 22 9.46 -6.90 1.18
N GLY A 23 10.09 -8.06 1.49
CA GLY A 23 11.17 -8.62 0.67
C GLY A 23 12.54 -7.94 0.85
N VAL A 24 12.60 -6.79 1.53
CA VAL A 24 13.83 -6.04 1.81
C VAL A 24 14.19 -6.08 3.29
N LEU A 25 13.26 -5.74 4.17
CA LEU A 25 13.49 -5.76 5.62
C LEU A 25 12.96 -7.05 6.26
N HIS A 26 11.88 -7.59 5.75
CA HIS A 26 11.18 -8.76 6.27
C HIS A 26 10.37 -9.49 5.18
N ASN A 27 9.93 -10.70 5.51
CA ASN A 27 9.02 -11.49 4.67
C ASN A 27 7.57 -11.53 5.20
N GLY A 28 7.19 -10.56 6.02
CA GLY A 28 5.90 -10.48 6.68
C GLY A 28 5.84 -11.15 8.05
N HIS A 29 6.64 -12.18 8.30
CA HIS A 29 6.67 -12.96 9.54
C HIS A 29 7.95 -12.78 10.33
N LYS A 30 9.08 -12.65 9.64
CA LYS A 30 10.42 -12.55 10.23
C LYS A 30 11.19 -11.42 9.59
N LYS A 31 11.97 -10.70 10.42
CA LYS A 31 12.96 -9.75 9.91
C LYS A 31 14.14 -10.48 9.27
N PHE A 32 14.79 -9.84 8.32
CA PHE A 32 16.07 -10.30 7.81
C PHE A 32 17.19 -9.74 8.71
N ASN A 33 18.06 -10.62 9.22
CA ASN A 33 19.12 -10.22 10.14
C ASN A 33 20.09 -9.21 9.51
N ASP A 34 20.41 -9.37 8.24
CA ASP A 34 21.29 -8.46 7.51
C ASP A 34 20.67 -7.08 7.30
N ALA A 35 19.37 -7.02 7.07
CA ALA A 35 18.64 -5.75 6.99
C ALA A 35 18.69 -4.99 8.31
N GLU A 36 18.46 -5.68 9.44
CA GLU A 36 18.56 -5.04 10.77
C GLU A 36 19.99 -4.53 11.02
N ARG A 37 21.03 -5.34 10.74
CA ARG A 37 22.43 -4.92 10.86
C ARG A 37 22.75 -3.69 10.01
N CYS A 38 22.20 -3.65 8.78
CA CYS A 38 22.33 -2.50 7.89
C CYS A 38 21.73 -1.24 8.53
N LEU A 39 20.49 -1.31 9.04
CA LEU A 39 19.83 -0.18 9.70
C LEU A 39 20.61 0.30 10.93
N ILE A 40 21.11 -0.62 11.76
CA ILE A 40 21.95 -0.28 12.93
C ILE A 40 23.18 0.51 12.47
N LYS A 41 23.86 0.02 11.43
CA LYS A 41 25.06 0.69 10.90
C LYS A 41 24.78 2.09 10.38
N LEU A 42 23.65 2.29 9.70
CA LEU A 42 23.22 3.61 9.25
C LEU A 42 22.96 4.56 10.43
N ARG A 43 22.33 4.07 11.52
CA ARG A 43 22.10 4.88 12.72
C ARG A 43 23.41 5.26 13.43
N GLU A 44 24.37 4.33 13.56
CA GLU A 44 25.72 4.63 14.10
C GLU A 44 26.40 5.76 13.30
N LEU A 45 26.23 5.75 11.99
CA LEU A 45 26.77 6.77 11.08
C LEU A 45 25.88 8.04 10.97
N LYS A 46 24.87 8.17 11.84
CA LYS A 46 23.94 9.32 11.89
C LYS A 46 23.21 9.57 10.55
N LYS A 47 23.01 8.52 9.75
CA LYS A 47 22.24 8.62 8.49
C LYS A 47 20.75 8.64 8.77
N LYS A 48 20.01 9.30 7.89
CA LYS A 48 18.54 9.33 7.93
C LYS A 48 17.96 8.12 7.20
N VAL A 49 17.04 7.43 7.87
CA VAL A 49 16.39 6.23 7.35
C VAL A 49 14.88 6.46 7.25
N ILE A 50 14.33 6.27 6.07
CA ILE A 50 12.89 6.37 5.79
C ILE A 50 12.43 5.02 5.26
N LEU A 51 11.42 4.45 5.90
CA LEU A 51 10.77 3.24 5.42
C LEU A 51 9.58 3.61 4.54
N ILE A 52 9.51 2.99 3.36
CA ILE A 52 8.39 3.15 2.42
C ILE A 52 7.73 1.79 2.19
N SER A 53 6.46 1.78 1.87
CA SER A 53 5.74 0.53 1.61
C SER A 53 4.47 0.76 0.80
N ASN A 54 4.18 -0.13 -0.13
CA ASN A 54 2.90 -0.20 -0.85
C ASN A 54 1.77 -0.82 -0.01
N SER A 55 2.03 -1.13 1.26
CA SER A 55 1.00 -1.65 2.17
C SER A 55 -0.21 -0.72 2.22
N SER A 56 -1.39 -1.28 2.03
CA SER A 56 -2.68 -0.58 2.19
C SER A 56 -3.00 -0.18 3.64
N ARG A 57 -2.17 -0.57 4.61
CA ARG A 57 -2.37 -0.24 6.02
C ARG A 57 -1.87 1.16 6.33
N PRO A 58 -2.62 1.98 7.11
CA PRO A 58 -2.11 3.23 7.65
C PRO A 58 -0.81 3.02 8.44
N THR A 59 0.07 4.01 8.42
CA THR A 59 1.44 3.95 8.99
C THR A 59 1.51 3.38 10.42
N LYS A 60 0.54 3.74 11.29
CA LYS A 60 0.51 3.24 12.68
C LYS A 60 0.46 1.70 12.78
N PHE A 61 -0.24 1.05 11.85
CA PHE A 61 -0.36 -0.41 11.82
C PHE A 61 0.91 -1.06 11.25
N SER A 62 1.53 -0.44 10.24
CA SER A 62 2.82 -0.89 9.71
C SER A 62 3.92 -0.82 10.79
N ILE A 63 4.01 0.29 11.53
CA ILE A 63 4.94 0.44 12.65
C ILE A 63 4.68 -0.62 13.74
N SER A 64 3.42 -0.87 14.10
CA SER A 64 3.07 -1.91 15.07
C SER A 64 3.54 -3.30 14.60
N ASN A 65 3.37 -3.62 13.32
CA ASN A 65 3.84 -4.87 12.74
C ASN A 65 5.37 -4.98 12.76
N LEU A 66 6.08 -3.93 12.33
CA LEU A 66 7.54 -3.88 12.39
C LEU A 66 8.05 -4.13 13.82
N THR A 67 7.41 -3.54 14.82
CA THR A 67 7.75 -3.77 16.23
C THR A 67 7.52 -5.23 16.65
N LYS A 68 6.39 -5.84 16.24
CA LYS A 68 6.07 -7.25 16.55
C LYS A 68 7.09 -8.21 15.96
N ILE A 69 7.60 -7.96 14.75
CA ILE A 69 8.64 -8.78 14.12
C ILE A 69 10.05 -8.43 14.57
N GLY A 70 10.22 -7.49 15.52
CA GLY A 70 11.44 -7.23 16.23
C GLY A 70 12.27 -6.05 15.74
N PHE A 71 11.74 -5.16 14.88
CA PHE A 71 12.43 -3.90 14.58
C PHE A 71 12.18 -2.84 15.65
N LYS A 72 13.25 -2.25 16.17
CA LYS A 72 13.15 -1.13 17.11
C LYS A 72 12.82 0.17 16.35
N LYS A 73 11.92 0.97 16.90
CA LYS A 73 11.55 2.27 16.31
C LYS A 73 12.75 3.23 16.16
N SER A 74 13.79 3.07 16.95
CA SER A 74 15.03 3.86 16.87
C SER A 74 15.85 3.62 15.61
N LEU A 75 15.55 2.57 14.82
CA LEU A 75 16.29 2.21 13.62
C LEU A 75 15.91 3.02 12.39
N TYR A 76 14.81 3.76 12.42
CA TYR A 76 14.34 4.60 11.31
C TYR A 76 13.73 5.90 11.82
N ASP A 77 13.75 6.94 10.98
CA ASP A 77 13.21 8.26 11.31
C ASP A 77 11.71 8.35 10.96
N TYR A 78 11.33 7.85 9.78
CA TYR A 78 9.97 7.90 9.26
C TYR A 78 9.57 6.56 8.65
N CYS A 79 8.25 6.33 8.65
CA CYS A 79 7.62 5.24 7.93
C CYS A 79 6.44 5.81 7.15
N ILE A 80 6.39 5.55 5.84
CA ILE A 80 5.36 6.04 4.94
C ILE A 80 4.74 4.81 4.26
N THR A 81 3.41 4.74 4.27
CA THR A 81 2.68 3.67 3.60
C THR A 81 1.70 4.23 2.59
N SER A 82 1.44 3.51 1.52
CA SER A 82 0.39 3.85 0.55
C SER A 82 -0.96 4.03 1.24
N GLY A 83 -1.30 3.15 2.20
CA GLY A 83 -2.52 3.28 2.98
C GLY A 83 -2.63 4.58 3.78
N GLN A 84 -1.51 5.15 4.28
CA GLN A 84 -1.56 6.45 4.96
C GLN A 84 -1.78 7.60 3.97
N ILE A 85 -1.16 7.54 2.81
CA ILE A 85 -1.36 8.53 1.75
C ILE A 85 -2.82 8.48 1.29
N THR A 86 -3.35 7.28 1.06
CA THR A 86 -4.75 7.07 0.69
C THR A 86 -5.71 7.66 1.73
N LEU A 87 -5.48 7.40 3.02
CA LEU A 87 -6.30 7.96 4.11
C LEU A 87 -6.30 9.49 4.09
N ASN A 88 -5.13 10.09 3.92
CA ASN A 88 -5.00 11.55 3.84
C ASN A 88 -5.74 12.10 2.62
N ASN A 89 -5.64 11.45 1.45
CA ASN A 89 -6.29 11.86 0.22
C ASN A 89 -7.83 11.71 0.30
N ILE A 90 -8.33 10.64 0.94
CA ILE A 90 -9.76 10.46 1.17
C ILE A 90 -10.34 11.68 1.89
N GLN A 91 -9.74 12.06 3.00
CA GLN A 91 -10.24 13.13 3.85
C GLN A 91 -10.09 14.52 3.20
N LYS A 92 -8.97 14.75 2.50
CA LYS A 92 -8.64 16.06 1.95
C LYS A 92 -9.28 16.31 0.58
N ASP A 93 -9.20 15.34 -0.31
CA ASP A 93 -9.49 15.55 -1.73
C ASP A 93 -10.71 14.77 -2.23
N ILE A 94 -10.83 13.48 -1.89
CA ILE A 94 -11.88 12.61 -2.43
C ILE A 94 -13.26 13.03 -1.90
N TYR A 95 -13.40 13.22 -0.59
CA TYR A 95 -14.68 13.61 0.01
C TYR A 95 -15.15 14.98 -0.47
N SER A 96 -14.25 15.94 -0.63
CA SER A 96 -14.60 17.26 -1.13
C SER A 96 -15.03 17.27 -2.60
N LYS A 97 -14.42 16.39 -3.40
CA LYS A 97 -14.66 16.35 -4.86
C LYS A 97 -15.84 15.48 -5.25
N TYR A 98 -16.05 14.36 -4.57
CA TYR A 98 -17.01 13.35 -5.00
C TYR A 98 -18.11 13.07 -3.96
N GLY A 99 -17.89 13.36 -2.69
CA GLY A 99 -18.75 12.98 -1.57
C GLY A 99 -18.17 11.81 -0.77
N ASP A 100 -18.88 11.43 0.30
CA ASP A 100 -18.31 10.56 1.35
C ASP A 100 -18.78 9.09 1.30
N GLN A 101 -19.67 8.73 0.37
CA GLN A 101 -20.19 7.36 0.26
C GLN A 101 -19.29 6.48 -0.60
N CYS A 102 -18.61 5.55 0.03
CA CYS A 102 -17.69 4.61 -0.63
C CYS A 102 -18.38 3.30 -0.99
N TYR A 103 -18.18 2.79 -2.20
CA TYR A 103 -18.46 1.40 -2.55
C TYR A 103 -17.20 0.54 -2.31
N PRO A 104 -17.18 -0.33 -1.29
CA PRO A 104 -15.99 -1.10 -0.95
C PRO A 104 -15.87 -2.34 -1.84
N ILE A 105 -14.86 -2.41 -2.69
CA ILE A 105 -14.58 -3.58 -3.54
C ILE A 105 -13.77 -4.59 -2.74
N LYS A 106 -14.45 -5.65 -2.24
CA LYS A 106 -13.82 -6.74 -1.47
C LYS A 106 -13.01 -6.27 -0.25
N LEU A 107 -13.28 -5.09 0.29
CA LEU A 107 -12.62 -4.60 1.50
C LEU A 107 -13.11 -5.36 2.72
N SER A 108 -12.18 -5.75 3.60
CA SER A 108 -12.52 -6.28 4.90
C SER A 108 -13.11 -5.20 5.83
N SER A 109 -13.88 -5.63 6.85
CA SER A 109 -14.41 -4.72 7.87
C SER A 109 -13.30 -3.97 8.63
N GLU A 110 -12.14 -4.59 8.78
CA GLU A 110 -10.96 -3.97 9.38
C GLU A 110 -10.46 -2.80 8.53
N LYS A 111 -10.37 -2.97 7.20
CA LYS A 111 -9.94 -1.91 6.28
C LYS A 111 -10.94 -0.77 6.21
N ILE A 112 -12.23 -1.07 6.20
CA ILE A 112 -13.28 -0.05 6.27
C ILE A 112 -13.06 0.84 7.51
N LYS A 113 -12.75 0.25 8.66
CA LYS A 113 -12.43 0.99 9.89
C LYS A 113 -11.11 1.76 9.80
N TYR A 114 -10.08 1.21 9.15
CA TYR A 114 -8.79 1.90 9.02
C TYR A 114 -8.91 3.21 8.26
N PHE A 115 -9.74 3.23 7.23
CA PHE A 115 -9.97 4.39 6.38
C PHE A 115 -11.15 5.26 6.83
N ASP A 116 -11.84 4.87 7.91
CA ASP A 116 -13.04 5.56 8.41
C ASP A 116 -14.08 5.80 7.30
N LEU A 117 -14.37 4.74 6.53
CA LEU A 117 -15.24 4.84 5.37
C LEU A 117 -16.72 4.77 5.74
N LYS A 118 -17.48 5.72 5.25
CA LYS A 118 -18.93 5.59 5.13
C LYS A 118 -19.24 4.76 3.88
N THR A 119 -19.81 3.58 4.06
CA THR A 119 -19.95 2.62 2.97
C THR A 119 -21.37 2.51 2.44
N SER A 120 -21.52 2.42 1.12
CA SER A 120 -22.75 2.04 0.45
C SER A 120 -22.70 0.59 0.01
N LYS A 121 -23.82 -0.14 0.18
CA LYS A 121 -23.99 -1.51 -0.34
C LYS A 121 -24.34 -1.53 -1.83
N LYS A 122 -24.80 -0.42 -2.37
CA LYS A 122 -25.21 -0.27 -3.78
C LYS A 122 -24.31 0.73 -4.48
N ILE A 123 -23.87 0.39 -5.69
CA ILE A 123 -23.02 1.27 -6.51
C ILE A 123 -23.75 2.58 -6.83
N GLU A 124 -25.04 2.51 -7.08
CA GLU A 124 -25.89 3.66 -7.43
C GLU A 124 -25.93 4.75 -6.34
N ASN A 125 -25.66 4.38 -5.10
CA ASN A 125 -25.66 5.28 -3.95
C ASN A 125 -24.25 5.66 -3.48
N ALA A 126 -23.23 5.28 -4.24
CA ALA A 126 -21.84 5.61 -3.92
C ALA A 126 -21.35 6.84 -4.67
N ASN A 127 -20.37 7.52 -4.12
CA ASN A 127 -19.70 8.66 -4.74
C ASN A 127 -18.35 8.26 -5.35
N PHE A 128 -17.74 7.22 -4.81
CA PHE A 128 -16.49 6.61 -5.29
C PHE A 128 -16.43 5.14 -4.90
N ALA A 129 -15.55 4.38 -5.54
CA ALA A 129 -15.22 3.02 -5.14
C ALA A 129 -13.81 2.96 -4.56
N MET A 130 -13.55 1.97 -3.71
CA MET A 130 -12.21 1.74 -3.17
C MET A 130 -11.83 0.28 -3.21
N ILE A 131 -10.61 0.02 -3.64
CA ILE A 131 -9.96 -1.30 -3.62
C ILE A 131 -8.63 -1.23 -2.85
N ALA A 132 -8.26 -2.33 -2.21
CA ALA A 132 -7.02 -2.48 -1.48
C ALA A 132 -6.42 -3.87 -1.75
N ASP A 133 -5.85 -4.52 -0.72
CA ASP A 133 -5.42 -5.92 -0.86
C ASP A 133 -6.63 -6.82 -1.09
N LEU A 134 -6.45 -7.80 -1.95
CA LEU A 134 -7.50 -8.74 -2.33
C LEU A 134 -7.38 -10.06 -1.54
N PRO A 135 -8.49 -10.74 -1.29
CA PRO A 135 -8.45 -12.13 -0.85
C PRO A 135 -7.72 -13.00 -1.87
N ASN A 136 -7.00 -14.01 -1.39
CA ASN A 136 -6.41 -15.03 -2.25
C ASN A 136 -7.50 -15.77 -3.04
N ASN A 137 -7.15 -16.31 -4.21
CA ASN A 137 -8.01 -17.09 -5.11
C ASN A 137 -9.08 -16.30 -5.88
N LEU A 138 -8.97 -14.97 -5.98
CA LEU A 138 -9.76 -14.18 -6.91
C LEU A 138 -9.05 -14.07 -8.27
N SER A 139 -9.85 -14.03 -9.33
CA SER A 139 -9.41 -13.75 -10.70
C SER A 139 -9.94 -12.41 -11.17
N ILE A 140 -9.37 -11.86 -12.24
CA ILE A 140 -9.80 -10.59 -12.81
C ILE A 140 -11.27 -10.63 -13.27
N ILE A 141 -11.75 -11.79 -13.70
CA ILE A 141 -13.14 -12.01 -14.16
C ILE A 141 -14.15 -11.72 -13.03
N ASP A 142 -13.77 -11.97 -11.76
CA ASP A 142 -14.64 -11.75 -10.61
C ASP A 142 -15.00 -10.26 -10.42
N PHE A 143 -14.28 -9.36 -11.09
CA PHE A 143 -14.49 -7.90 -11.01
C PHE A 143 -15.23 -7.32 -12.23
N ALA A 144 -15.32 -8.04 -13.35
CA ALA A 144 -15.84 -7.50 -14.62
C ALA A 144 -17.20 -6.81 -14.46
N ASN A 145 -18.19 -7.48 -13.88
CA ASN A 145 -19.52 -6.89 -13.65
C ASN A 145 -19.49 -5.67 -12.71
N THR A 146 -18.60 -5.67 -11.73
CA THR A 146 -18.44 -4.53 -10.81
C THR A 146 -17.85 -3.34 -11.54
N LEU A 147 -16.80 -3.55 -12.33
CA LEU A 147 -16.12 -2.50 -13.08
C LEU A 147 -17.05 -1.89 -14.15
N ASP A 148 -17.84 -2.70 -14.86
CA ASP A 148 -18.86 -2.21 -15.81
C ASP A 148 -19.88 -1.29 -15.13
N LYS A 149 -20.34 -1.67 -13.93
CA LYS A 149 -21.26 -0.83 -13.17
C LYS A 149 -20.63 0.47 -12.72
N LEU A 150 -19.38 0.43 -12.24
CA LEU A 150 -18.65 1.64 -11.87
C LEU A 150 -18.49 2.59 -13.05
N LEU A 151 -18.18 2.08 -14.26
CA LEU A 151 -18.09 2.88 -15.47
C LEU A 151 -19.45 3.52 -15.84
N LYS A 152 -20.53 2.76 -15.79
CA LYS A 152 -21.89 3.28 -16.08
C LYS A 152 -22.27 4.44 -15.15
N HIS A 153 -21.86 4.35 -13.88
CA HIS A 153 -22.10 5.41 -12.89
C HIS A 153 -20.99 6.45 -12.83
N LYS A 154 -19.95 6.33 -13.66
CA LYS A 154 -18.78 7.24 -13.71
C LYS A 154 -18.11 7.44 -12.35
N LEU A 155 -18.07 6.39 -11.54
CA LEU A 155 -17.45 6.45 -10.21
C LEU A 155 -15.94 6.37 -10.31
N PRO A 156 -15.18 7.25 -9.64
CA PRO A 156 -13.74 7.10 -9.54
C PRO A 156 -13.39 5.89 -8.64
N LEU A 157 -12.30 5.21 -8.97
CA LEU A 157 -11.75 4.11 -8.19
C LEU A 157 -10.50 4.57 -7.45
N LEU A 158 -10.50 4.45 -6.14
CA LEU A 158 -9.34 4.68 -5.29
C LEU A 158 -8.65 3.35 -5.00
N CYS A 159 -7.37 3.24 -5.36
CA CYS A 159 -6.54 2.06 -5.15
C CYS A 159 -5.49 2.35 -4.07
N SER A 160 -5.58 1.69 -2.91
CA SER A 160 -4.63 1.91 -1.80
C SER A 160 -3.41 0.98 -1.83
N ASN A 161 -3.39 0.00 -2.74
CA ASN A 161 -2.22 -0.85 -3.00
C ASN A 161 -2.05 -0.97 -4.52
N PRO A 162 -1.08 -0.22 -5.12
CA PRO A 162 -0.89 -0.19 -6.56
C PRO A 162 -0.13 -1.40 -7.12
N ASP A 163 0.33 -2.32 -6.27
CA ASP A 163 1.00 -3.53 -6.74
C ASP A 163 0.05 -4.37 -7.61
N TYR A 164 0.57 -4.94 -8.70
CA TYR A 164 -0.21 -5.85 -9.54
C TYR A 164 -0.26 -7.25 -8.94
N LEU A 165 0.87 -7.71 -8.44
CA LEU A 165 1.07 -9.05 -7.91
C LEU A 165 1.92 -8.99 -6.65
N VAL A 166 1.68 -9.91 -5.74
CA VAL A 166 2.50 -10.08 -4.53
C VAL A 166 2.82 -11.56 -4.33
N TYR A 167 4.03 -11.85 -3.85
CA TYR A 167 4.38 -13.17 -3.36
C TYR A 167 3.93 -13.31 -1.91
N ASP A 168 2.97 -14.22 -1.68
CA ASP A 168 2.53 -14.61 -0.33
C ASP A 168 2.69 -16.12 -0.18
N ASN A 169 3.55 -16.54 0.78
CA ASN A 169 3.85 -17.95 1.04
C ASN A 169 4.15 -18.76 -0.23
N GLU A 170 5.07 -18.25 -1.07
CA GLU A 170 5.52 -18.87 -2.33
C GLU A 170 4.45 -18.93 -3.44
N LYS A 171 3.29 -18.32 -3.22
CA LYS A 171 2.25 -18.18 -4.24
C LYS A 171 2.16 -16.75 -4.74
N LEU A 172 2.04 -16.62 -6.04
CA LEU A 172 1.78 -15.34 -6.67
C LEU A 172 0.28 -15.03 -6.56
N SER A 173 -0.06 -13.91 -5.94
CA SER A 173 -1.44 -13.48 -5.73
C SER A 173 -1.69 -12.12 -6.36
N MET A 174 -2.89 -11.93 -6.92
CA MET A 174 -3.30 -10.67 -7.53
C MET A 174 -3.55 -9.61 -6.45
N CYS A 175 -3.11 -8.38 -6.72
CA CYS A 175 -3.36 -7.21 -5.88
C CYS A 175 -4.37 -6.24 -6.49
N GLY A 176 -4.75 -5.23 -5.70
CA GLY A 176 -5.70 -4.21 -6.11
C GLY A 176 -5.28 -3.43 -7.35
N GLY A 177 -3.98 -3.23 -7.54
CA GLY A 177 -3.43 -2.53 -8.72
C GLY A 177 -3.78 -3.18 -10.05
N THR A 178 -3.85 -4.53 -10.12
CA THR A 178 -4.30 -5.22 -11.34
C THR A 178 -5.73 -4.85 -11.72
N VAL A 179 -6.64 -4.80 -10.74
CA VAL A 179 -8.04 -4.44 -10.97
C VAL A 179 -8.18 -2.95 -11.30
N ALA A 180 -7.39 -2.11 -10.63
CA ALA A 180 -7.36 -0.67 -10.89
C ALA A 180 -6.86 -0.36 -12.30
N GLN A 181 -5.78 -1.04 -12.76
CA GLN A 181 -5.28 -0.90 -14.12
C GLN A 181 -6.32 -1.31 -15.16
N LEU A 182 -7.00 -2.46 -14.95
CA LEU A 182 -8.08 -2.85 -15.86
C LEU A 182 -9.18 -1.78 -15.92
N TYR A 183 -9.57 -1.21 -14.78
CA TYR A 183 -10.57 -0.15 -14.75
C TYR A 183 -10.15 1.10 -15.51
N GLU A 184 -8.88 1.49 -15.39
CA GLU A 184 -8.30 2.59 -16.17
C GLU A 184 -8.27 2.29 -17.66
N ASP A 185 -7.87 1.07 -18.08
CA ASP A 185 -7.86 0.62 -19.46
C ASP A 185 -9.28 0.60 -20.08
N MET A 186 -10.32 0.37 -19.27
CA MET A 186 -11.72 0.47 -19.66
C MET A 186 -12.22 1.93 -19.75
N GLY A 187 -11.39 2.93 -19.44
CA GLY A 187 -11.73 4.35 -19.47
C GLY A 187 -12.24 4.92 -18.13
N GLY A 188 -12.09 4.18 -17.04
CA GLY A 188 -12.40 4.65 -15.69
C GLY A 188 -11.34 5.60 -15.13
N VAL A 189 -11.72 6.39 -14.13
CA VAL A 189 -10.80 7.29 -13.41
C VAL A 189 -10.25 6.57 -12.19
N VAL A 190 -8.93 6.48 -12.09
CA VAL A 190 -8.24 5.83 -10.96
C VAL A 190 -7.39 6.84 -10.20
N TYR A 191 -7.39 6.71 -8.88
CA TYR A 191 -6.50 7.40 -7.93
C TYR A 191 -5.73 6.35 -7.12
N GLY A 192 -4.40 6.45 -7.05
CA GLY A 192 -3.51 5.54 -6.31
C GLY A 192 -2.32 6.25 -5.70
#